data_a96f3105a63b072e6c9e5ea8fa97acbd
#
_entry.id   a96f3105a63b072e6c9e5ea8fa97acbd
#
_cell.length_a   1.000
_cell.length_b   1.000
_cell.length_c   1.000
_cell.angle_alpha   90.00
_cell.angle_beta   90.00
_cell.angle_gamma   90.00
#
_symmetry.space_group_name_H-M   'P 1'
#
loop_
_entity.id
_entity.type
_entity.pdbx_description
1 polymer ?
#
loop_
_entity_poly.entity_id
_entity_poly.type
_entity_poly.pdbx_seq_one_letter_code
_entity_poly.pdbx_strand_id
1 'polypeptide(L)'
;MEVMLALLADYANVTREGKPNVMGLFTIINAPVLPWTHPQMQLVLEFEAGPAEWDTEKKIEIKLLDADANQVFTVGGTAKVPRGEPGRRVRINMILTINNVKFNAEGDYIFAVLIGGDTKKEIPLRVNFAPPTPPVVKT
;
A
#
# COMPACT_ATOMS: atom_id res chain seq x y z
N MET A 1 -2.65 -1.20 -17.89
CA MET A 1 -2.65 -0.27 -16.74
C MET A 1 -1.35 -0.42 -16.00
N GLU A 2 -0.73 0.69 -15.65
CA GLU A 2 0.57 0.72 -15.00
C GLU A 2 0.45 1.33 -13.61
N VAL A 3 1.30 0.87 -12.68
CA VAL A 3 1.41 1.45 -11.35
C VAL A 3 2.46 2.56 -11.38
N MET A 4 2.02 3.81 -11.20
CA MET A 4 2.90 4.97 -11.25
C MET A 4 3.44 5.34 -9.87
N LEU A 5 2.66 5.06 -8.83
CA LEU A 5 3.01 5.35 -7.45
C LEU A 5 2.46 4.23 -6.56
N ALA A 6 3.28 3.75 -5.63
CA ALA A 6 2.86 2.79 -4.63
C ALA A 6 3.69 3.01 -3.37
N LEU A 7 3.04 3.39 -2.27
CA LEU A 7 3.74 3.67 -1.02
C LEU A 7 2.83 3.45 0.19
N LEU A 8 3.48 3.29 1.35
CA LEU A 8 2.81 3.14 2.63
C LEU A 8 2.95 4.42 3.45
N ALA A 9 1.89 4.80 4.13
CA ALA A 9 1.86 5.98 4.97
C ALA A 9 0.98 5.78 6.19
N ASP A 10 1.18 6.63 7.19
CA ASP A 10 0.30 6.67 8.36
C ASP A 10 -1.08 7.18 8.00
N TYR A 11 -1.12 8.17 7.13
CA TYR A 11 -2.37 8.77 6.68
C TYR A 11 -2.22 9.31 5.24
N ALA A 12 -3.30 9.21 4.48
CA ALA A 12 -3.37 9.79 3.15
C ALA A 12 -4.80 10.17 2.80
N ASN A 13 -4.94 11.18 1.94
CA ASN A 13 -6.22 11.55 1.35
C ASN A 13 -6.01 12.07 -0.07
N VAL A 14 -7.10 12.26 -0.80
CA VAL A 14 -7.07 12.85 -2.14
C VAL A 14 -7.85 14.15 -2.09
N THR A 15 -7.24 15.22 -2.59
CA THR A 15 -7.90 16.53 -2.67
C THR A 15 -9.04 16.49 -3.69
N ARG A 16 -9.86 17.56 -3.66
CA ARG A 16 -10.93 17.74 -4.66
C ARG A 16 -10.39 17.75 -6.09
N GLU A 17 -9.17 18.27 -6.30
CA GLU A 17 -8.52 18.32 -7.60
C GLU A 17 -7.86 16.99 -8.02
N GLY A 18 -7.96 15.95 -7.19
CA GLY A 18 -7.39 14.65 -7.48
C GLY A 18 -5.93 14.49 -7.10
N LYS A 19 -5.42 15.34 -6.22
CA LYS A 19 -4.02 15.27 -5.76
C LYS A 19 -3.93 14.46 -4.47
N PRO A 20 -3.11 13.40 -4.41
CA PRO A 20 -2.91 12.67 -3.17
C PRO A 20 -2.05 13.47 -2.19
N ASN A 21 -2.50 13.52 -0.94
CA ASN A 21 -1.73 14.02 0.19
C ASN A 21 -1.30 12.84 1.04
N VAL A 22 -0.02 12.78 1.38
CA VAL A 22 0.57 11.66 2.12
C VAL A 22 1.28 12.21 3.36
N MET A 23 0.95 11.65 4.52
CA MET A 23 1.56 12.03 5.80
C MET A 23 2.15 10.79 6.46
N GLY A 24 3.43 10.89 6.85
CA GLY A 24 4.10 9.78 7.52
C GLY A 24 4.40 8.63 6.58
N LEU A 25 5.10 8.90 5.48
CA LEU A 25 5.61 7.87 4.58
C LEU A 25 6.58 6.98 5.33
N PHE A 26 6.40 5.66 5.25
CA PHE A 26 7.29 4.73 5.93
C PHE A 26 7.55 3.46 5.12
N THR A 27 8.69 2.84 5.42
CA THR A 27 9.08 1.53 4.90
C THR A 27 9.51 0.59 6.04
N ILE A 28 9.47 1.07 7.27
CA ILE A 28 9.87 0.34 8.46
C ILE A 28 8.80 0.51 9.54
N ILE A 29 8.39 -0.60 10.14
CA ILE A 29 7.56 -0.62 11.34
C ILE A 29 8.44 -1.05 12.50
N ASN A 30 8.49 -0.24 13.56
CA ASN A 30 9.16 -0.59 14.79
C ASN A 30 8.12 -1.15 15.78
N ALA A 31 8.10 -2.45 15.92
CA ALA A 31 7.13 -3.14 16.75
C ALA A 31 7.62 -3.21 18.20
N PRO A 32 6.88 -2.65 19.17
CA PRO A 32 7.28 -2.66 20.59
C PRO A 32 7.16 -4.05 21.22
N VAL A 33 6.42 -4.93 20.60
CA VAL A 33 6.16 -6.30 21.04
C VAL A 33 5.89 -7.16 19.82
N LEU A 34 6.20 -8.46 19.90
CA LEU A 34 5.85 -9.45 18.87
C LEU A 34 5.08 -10.60 19.51
N PRO A 35 3.99 -11.07 18.90
CA PRO A 35 3.40 -10.56 17.66
C PRO A 35 2.84 -9.15 17.83
N TRP A 36 2.93 -8.37 16.76
CA TRP A 36 2.46 -6.99 16.73
C TRP A 36 1.27 -6.87 15.79
N THR A 37 0.18 -6.32 16.29
CA THR A 37 -0.96 -5.94 15.46
C THR A 37 -0.86 -4.46 15.14
N HIS A 38 -0.53 -4.15 13.89
CA HIS A 38 -0.41 -2.76 13.45
C HIS A 38 -1.82 -2.18 13.27
N PRO A 39 -2.17 -1.10 14.00
CA PRO A 39 -3.58 -0.65 14.05
C PRO A 39 -4.09 -0.18 12.71
N GLN A 40 -3.35 0.65 12.00
CA GLN A 40 -3.79 1.22 10.74
C GLN A 40 -2.62 1.71 9.90
N MET A 41 -2.69 1.46 8.60
CA MET A 41 -1.80 2.06 7.61
C MET A 41 -2.58 2.31 6.33
N GLN A 42 -2.07 3.21 5.51
CA GLN A 42 -2.66 3.56 4.23
C GLN A 42 -1.72 3.10 3.12
N LEU A 43 -2.25 2.36 2.16
CA LEU A 43 -1.54 2.05 0.94
C LEU A 43 -2.02 3.00 -0.14
N VAL A 44 -1.10 3.83 -0.64
CA VAL A 44 -1.40 4.87 -1.62
C VAL A 44 -0.93 4.38 -2.98
N LEU A 45 -1.86 4.28 -3.91
CA LEU A 45 -1.61 3.81 -5.28
C LEU A 45 -2.06 4.86 -6.28
N GLU A 46 -1.28 5.02 -7.32
CA GLU A 46 -1.65 5.78 -8.51
C GLU A 46 -1.41 4.91 -9.73
N PHE A 47 -2.45 4.75 -10.53
CA PHE A 47 -2.40 3.99 -11.76
C PHE A 47 -2.52 4.92 -12.97
N GLU A 48 -1.99 4.48 -14.09
CA GLU A 48 -2.15 5.16 -15.35
C GLU A 48 -2.61 4.16 -16.41
N ALA A 49 -3.60 4.56 -17.19
CA ALA A 49 -4.17 3.73 -18.26
C ALA A 49 -4.35 4.53 -19.54
N GLY A 50 -4.09 3.87 -20.67
CA GLY A 50 -4.28 4.46 -21.98
C GLY A 50 -5.69 4.29 -22.52
N PRO A 51 -6.00 4.94 -23.69
CA PRO A 51 -7.33 4.90 -24.28
C PRO A 51 -7.87 3.49 -24.58
N ALA A 52 -7.00 2.53 -24.88
CA ALA A 52 -7.41 1.15 -25.13
C ALA A 52 -8.04 0.48 -23.92
N GLU A 53 -7.82 1.01 -22.74
CA GLU A 53 -8.33 0.46 -21.47
C GLU A 53 -9.54 1.21 -20.93
N TRP A 54 -9.99 2.28 -21.61
CA TRP A 54 -11.13 3.07 -21.15
C TRP A 54 -12.40 2.20 -21.05
N ASP A 55 -13.22 2.53 -20.06
CA ASP A 55 -14.50 1.85 -19.81
C ASP A 55 -14.35 0.36 -19.47
N THR A 56 -13.14 -0.09 -19.12
CA THR A 56 -12.90 -1.46 -18.66
C THR A 56 -12.78 -1.49 -17.14
N GLU A 57 -12.98 -2.67 -16.56
CA GLU A 57 -12.71 -2.93 -15.16
C GLU A 57 -11.44 -3.75 -15.03
N LYS A 58 -10.61 -3.38 -14.04
CA LYS A 58 -9.38 -4.10 -13.73
C LYS A 58 -9.49 -4.68 -12.34
N LYS A 59 -9.14 -5.94 -12.21
CA LYS A 59 -9.04 -6.59 -10.90
C LYS A 59 -7.73 -6.18 -10.25
N ILE A 60 -7.83 -5.59 -9.06
CA ILE A 60 -6.68 -5.17 -8.26
C ILE A 60 -6.59 -6.10 -7.06
N GLU A 61 -5.42 -6.66 -6.81
CA GLU A 61 -5.16 -7.48 -5.62
C GLU A 61 -3.92 -6.93 -4.91
N ILE A 62 -4.00 -6.90 -3.59
CA ILE A 62 -2.89 -6.54 -2.73
C ILE A 62 -2.60 -7.73 -1.84
N LYS A 63 -1.36 -8.21 -1.87
CA LYS A 63 -0.91 -9.33 -1.04
C LYS A 63 0.27 -8.88 -0.20
N LEU A 64 0.18 -9.13 1.10
CA LEU A 64 1.32 -8.96 2.00
C LEU A 64 1.95 -10.34 2.20
N LEU A 65 3.23 -10.44 1.84
CA LEU A 65 3.99 -11.68 1.90
C LEU A 65 5.13 -11.53 2.90
N ASP A 66 5.44 -12.60 3.63
CA ASP A 66 6.62 -12.63 4.49
C ASP A 66 7.88 -13.02 3.69
N ALA A 67 9.02 -13.16 4.36
CA ALA A 67 10.29 -13.47 3.72
C ALA A 67 10.30 -14.84 3.03
N ASP A 68 9.43 -15.76 3.46
CA ASP A 68 9.28 -17.09 2.89
C ASP A 68 8.17 -17.16 1.84
N ALA A 69 7.67 -15.99 1.41
CA ALA A 69 6.57 -15.84 0.47
C ALA A 69 5.22 -16.39 0.97
N ASN A 70 5.07 -16.56 2.28
CA ASN A 70 3.78 -16.92 2.86
C ASN A 70 2.88 -15.70 2.91
N GLN A 71 1.61 -15.90 2.55
CA GLN A 71 0.63 -14.82 2.55
C GLN A 71 0.20 -14.49 3.98
N VAL A 72 0.43 -13.25 4.39
CA VAL A 72 0.03 -12.72 5.70
C VAL A 72 -1.34 -12.07 5.60
N PHE A 73 -1.60 -11.40 4.49
CA PHE A 73 -2.81 -10.62 4.29
C PHE A 73 -3.09 -10.51 2.80
N THR A 74 -4.37 -10.47 2.44
CA THR A 74 -4.78 -10.19 1.06
C THR A 74 -6.08 -9.40 1.07
N VAL A 75 -6.18 -8.49 0.12
CA VAL A 75 -7.40 -7.74 -0.17
C VAL A 75 -7.49 -7.54 -1.66
N GLY A 76 -8.70 -7.56 -2.17
CA GLY A 76 -8.94 -7.37 -3.60
C GLY A 76 -10.14 -6.51 -3.86
N GLY A 77 -10.21 -6.01 -5.07
CA GLY A 77 -11.32 -5.19 -5.56
C GLY A 77 -11.19 -4.95 -7.04
N THR A 78 -12.06 -4.14 -7.58
CA THR A 78 -12.03 -3.74 -8.98
C THR A 78 -11.84 -2.24 -9.09
N ALA A 79 -11.09 -1.81 -10.10
CA ALA A 79 -10.95 -0.42 -10.47
C ALA A 79 -11.53 -0.22 -11.87
N LYS A 80 -12.45 0.72 -11.99
CA LYS A 80 -13.00 1.10 -13.29
C LYS A 80 -12.11 2.18 -13.91
N VAL A 81 -11.70 1.94 -15.14
CA VAL A 81 -10.91 2.90 -15.90
C VAL A 81 -11.87 3.90 -16.55
N PRO A 82 -11.85 5.18 -16.13
CA PRO A 82 -12.73 6.17 -16.73
C PRO A 82 -12.30 6.52 -18.14
N ARG A 83 -13.23 7.05 -18.92
CA ARG A 83 -12.92 7.62 -20.23
C ARG A 83 -12.24 8.96 -20.04
N GLY A 84 -11.10 9.14 -20.67
CA GLY A 84 -10.35 10.41 -20.65
C GLY A 84 -10.56 11.22 -21.92
N GLU A 85 -9.70 12.22 -22.08
CA GLU A 85 -9.65 13.01 -23.31
C GLU A 85 -8.95 12.24 -24.41
N PRO A 86 -9.35 12.41 -25.70
CA PRO A 86 -8.71 11.74 -26.83
C PRO A 86 -7.18 11.93 -26.83
N GLY A 87 -6.45 10.83 -26.97
CA GLY A 87 -4.99 10.84 -27.05
C GLY A 87 -4.27 11.02 -25.71
N ARG A 88 -5.00 11.09 -24.59
CA ARG A 88 -4.43 11.25 -23.26
C ARG A 88 -4.60 10.01 -22.40
N ARG A 89 -3.64 9.78 -21.54
CA ARG A 89 -3.73 8.72 -20.52
C ARG A 89 -4.50 9.26 -19.30
N VAL A 90 -5.22 8.37 -18.64
CA VAL A 90 -5.96 8.73 -17.41
C VAL A 90 -5.20 8.24 -16.19
N ARG A 91 -5.27 9.00 -15.11
CA ARG A 91 -4.72 8.62 -13.82
C ARG A 91 -5.83 8.28 -12.86
N ILE A 92 -5.60 7.23 -12.07
CA ILE A 92 -6.54 6.73 -11.09
C ILE A 92 -5.81 6.67 -9.75
N ASN A 93 -6.32 7.37 -8.75
CA ASN A 93 -5.80 7.30 -7.39
C ASN A 93 -6.61 6.30 -6.57
N MET A 94 -5.93 5.49 -5.79
CA MET A 94 -6.56 4.55 -4.89
C MET A 94 -5.83 4.59 -3.55
N ILE A 95 -6.58 4.82 -2.47
CA ILE A 95 -6.05 4.75 -1.11
C ILE A 95 -6.78 3.63 -0.40
N LEU A 96 -6.02 2.63 0.04
CA LEU A 96 -6.56 1.50 0.78
C LEU A 96 -6.18 1.64 2.25
N THR A 97 -7.19 1.65 3.11
CA THR A 97 -6.98 1.62 4.55
C THR A 97 -6.85 0.17 4.99
N ILE A 98 -5.72 -0.16 5.57
CA ILE A 98 -5.40 -1.51 6.04
C ILE A 98 -5.35 -1.48 7.55
N ASN A 99 -6.27 -2.20 8.19
CA ASN A 99 -6.42 -2.20 9.64
C ASN A 99 -6.00 -3.53 10.25
N ASN A 100 -5.39 -3.46 11.42
CA ASN A 100 -5.15 -4.61 12.30
C ASN A 100 -4.39 -5.76 11.63
N VAL A 101 -3.34 -5.44 10.90
CA VAL A 101 -2.46 -6.46 10.32
C VAL A 101 -1.53 -7.00 11.38
N LYS A 102 -1.53 -8.31 11.56
CA LYS A 102 -0.71 -8.99 12.55
C LYS A 102 0.61 -9.45 11.94
N PHE A 103 1.70 -8.98 12.52
CA PHE A 103 3.05 -9.42 12.20
C PHE A 103 3.56 -10.33 13.31
N ASN A 104 3.81 -11.60 12.99
CA ASN A 104 4.22 -12.60 13.99
C ASN A 104 5.70 -12.52 14.34
N ALA A 105 6.53 -12.06 13.41
CA ALA A 105 7.98 -12.02 13.58
C ALA A 105 8.55 -10.78 12.92
N GLU A 106 9.71 -10.32 13.42
CA GLU A 106 10.47 -9.33 12.69
C GLU A 106 11.03 -9.94 11.41
N GLY A 107 11.22 -9.13 10.40
CA GLY A 107 11.75 -9.56 9.12
C GLY A 107 11.36 -8.64 7.98
N ASP A 108 11.67 -9.10 6.78
CA ASP A 108 11.34 -8.39 5.55
C ASP A 108 10.02 -8.92 5.00
N TYR A 109 9.14 -7.98 4.67
CA TYR A 109 7.83 -8.25 4.08
C TYR A 109 7.73 -7.50 2.77
N ILE A 110 6.82 -7.93 1.92
CA ILE A 110 6.55 -7.28 0.63
C ILE A 110 5.06 -7.14 0.45
N PHE A 111 4.61 -5.92 0.12
CA PHE A 111 3.29 -5.71 -0.45
C PHE A 111 3.39 -5.87 -1.96
N ALA A 112 2.72 -6.86 -2.51
CA ALA A 112 2.63 -7.06 -3.94
C ALA A 112 1.32 -6.48 -4.46
N VAL A 113 1.42 -5.64 -5.50
CA VAL A 113 0.27 -5.06 -6.20
C VAL A 113 0.08 -5.80 -7.50
N LEU A 114 -1.06 -6.48 -7.64
CA LEU A 114 -1.39 -7.27 -8.82
C LEU A 114 -2.54 -6.62 -9.58
N ILE A 115 -2.41 -6.59 -10.90
CA ILE A 115 -3.46 -6.13 -11.80
C ILE A 115 -3.76 -7.26 -12.77
N GLY A 116 -5.01 -7.76 -12.75
CA GLY A 116 -5.40 -8.86 -13.61
C GLY A 116 -4.61 -10.16 -13.35
N GLY A 117 -4.16 -10.36 -12.12
CA GLY A 117 -3.37 -11.52 -11.72
C GLY A 117 -1.87 -11.37 -11.91
N ASP A 118 -1.40 -10.29 -12.55
CA ASP A 118 0.02 -10.04 -12.78
C ASP A 118 0.58 -9.08 -11.72
N THR A 119 1.71 -9.43 -11.10
CA THR A 119 2.41 -8.53 -10.19
C THR A 119 3.00 -7.36 -10.95
N LYS A 120 2.54 -6.15 -10.63
CA LYS A 120 2.99 -4.93 -11.29
C LYS A 120 3.96 -4.11 -10.44
N LYS A 121 3.88 -4.24 -9.11
CA LYS A 121 4.72 -3.48 -8.19
C LYS A 121 4.88 -4.24 -6.89
N GLU A 122 6.06 -4.14 -6.31
CA GLU A 122 6.35 -4.66 -4.98
C GLU A 122 6.85 -3.52 -4.10
N ILE A 123 6.32 -3.43 -2.87
CA ILE A 123 6.70 -2.44 -1.89
C ILE A 123 7.35 -3.17 -0.73
N PRO A 124 8.65 -3.00 -0.50
CA PRO A 124 9.30 -3.62 0.66
C PRO A 124 8.87 -2.95 1.96
N LEU A 125 8.69 -3.76 2.99
CA LEU A 125 8.35 -3.32 4.34
C LEU A 125 9.20 -4.11 5.33
N ARG A 126 9.96 -3.42 6.16
CA ARG A 126 10.75 -4.04 7.22
C ARG A 126 10.01 -3.90 8.55
N VAL A 127 9.87 -5.00 9.28
CA VAL A 127 9.36 -4.98 10.65
C VAL A 127 10.52 -5.31 11.59
N ASN A 128 10.83 -4.36 12.45
CA ASN A 128 11.86 -4.51 13.47
C ASN A 128 11.23 -4.62 14.84
N PHE A 129 11.77 -5.51 15.69
CA PHE A 129 11.44 -5.52 17.10
C PHE A 129 12.20 -4.39 17.78
N ALA A 130 11.47 -3.44 18.32
CA ALA A 130 12.03 -2.27 18.98
C ALA A 130 11.29 -2.05 20.30
N PRO A 131 11.70 -2.71 21.39
CA PRO A 131 11.03 -2.56 22.67
C PRO A 131 11.11 -1.11 23.13
N PRO A 132 10.06 -0.61 23.85
CA PRO A 132 10.03 0.76 24.32
C PRO A 132 11.25 1.06 25.21
N THR A 133 11.92 2.18 24.93
CA THR A 133 13.00 2.66 25.77
C THR A 133 12.37 3.41 26.96
N PRO A 134 12.77 3.11 28.21
CA PRO A 134 12.29 3.88 29.35
C PRO A 134 12.65 5.35 29.18
N PRO A 135 11.77 6.28 29.60
CA PRO A 135 12.08 7.70 29.51
C PRO A 135 13.32 8.03 30.35
N VAL A 136 14.22 8.81 29.77
CA VAL A 136 15.39 9.30 30.49
C VAL A 136 14.96 10.48 31.36
N VAL A 137 15.06 10.32 32.67
CA VAL A 137 14.80 11.41 33.61
C VAL A 137 16.10 12.18 33.76
N LYS A 138 16.08 13.43 33.32
CA LYS A 138 17.20 14.35 33.60
C LYS A 138 16.94 15.03 34.92
N THR A 139 17.85 14.84 35.84
CA THR A 139 17.87 15.53 37.12
C THR A 139 18.72 16.79 37.04
#